data_4e4989d1184fd25aa7ec4091410a594b
#
_entry.id   4e4989d1184fd25aa7ec4091410a594b
#
_cell.length_a   1.000
_cell.length_b   1.000
_cell.length_c   1.000
_cell.angle_alpha   90.00
_cell.angle_beta   90.00
_cell.angle_gamma   90.00
#
_symmetry.space_group_name_H-M   'P 1'
#
loop_
_entity.id
_entity.type
_entity.pdbx_description
1 polymer ?
#
loop_
_entity_poly.entity_id
_entity_poly.type
_entity_poly.pdbx_seq_one_letter_code
_entity_poly.pdbx_strand_id
1 'polypeptide(L)'
;MNTVTNIRITTAVKTNASLYKQVEDAFSVLSQLESIQNVQIIKRRKLTINQLFQRDTTPLIVFESSGPKLYFTPDTPIYFHLDTVKVKLHMMKQHKMPVLIEMLDEITTGFKTFNFIDGTMGFGRDTYLILKHYQQANVYAIEQNPLIHYVISEGMKRYLTEDELSRIHYINDDYHHWIEQHPEMIDILYLDHMFEQTLEEDGRMGEISRNIETHAEVKSVSQFKYLIVKAYYKSENFKKFNTIQCIRKSTKTHYGLRMNQDYQYE
;
A
#
# COMPACT_ATOMS: atom_id res chain seq x y z
N MET A 1 -3.12 8.37 -18.48
CA MET A 1 -1.79 8.82 -18.97
C MET A 1 -0.84 8.62 -17.82
N ASN A 2 0.21 7.79 -17.98
CA ASN A 2 1.22 7.62 -16.95
C ASN A 2 1.96 8.95 -16.80
N THR A 3 1.77 9.61 -15.66
CA THR A 3 2.53 10.81 -15.31
C THR A 3 3.99 10.42 -15.17
N VAL A 4 4.82 10.89 -16.09
CA VAL A 4 6.25 10.60 -16.09
C VAL A 4 6.89 11.37 -14.94
N THR A 5 7.44 10.65 -13.98
CA THR A 5 7.94 11.21 -12.73
C THR A 5 9.47 11.32 -12.72
N ASN A 6 9.99 12.46 -12.34
CA ASN A 6 11.40 12.62 -11.97
C ASN A 6 11.57 12.32 -10.48
N ILE A 7 12.69 11.71 -10.08
CA ILE A 7 12.99 11.38 -8.69
C ILE A 7 14.45 11.62 -8.34
N ARG A 8 14.71 12.16 -7.16
CA ARG A 8 16.05 12.25 -6.57
C ARG A 8 16.22 11.17 -5.51
N ILE A 9 17.38 10.58 -5.43
CA ILE A 9 17.71 9.59 -4.42
C ILE A 9 19.01 9.94 -3.69
N THR A 10 19.07 9.68 -2.38
CA THR A 10 20.24 9.97 -1.54
C THR A 10 20.26 9.11 -0.27
N THR A 11 21.35 9.19 0.48
CA THR A 11 21.47 8.56 1.81
C THR A 11 21.06 9.51 2.94
N ALA A 12 20.93 8.99 4.15
CA ALA A 12 20.91 9.78 5.37
C ALA A 12 22.22 10.59 5.54
N VAL A 13 22.23 11.60 6.42
CA VAL A 13 23.42 12.39 6.73
C VAL A 13 24.55 11.52 7.32
N LYS A 14 24.17 10.61 8.24
CA LYS A 14 25.08 9.55 8.70
C LYS A 14 24.92 8.37 7.75
N THR A 15 25.93 8.15 6.93
CA THR A 15 25.91 7.13 5.87
C THR A 15 27.01 6.09 6.05
N ASN A 16 26.88 4.97 5.37
CA ASN A 16 27.83 3.86 5.32
C ASN A 16 27.76 3.17 3.93
N ALA A 17 28.66 2.22 3.69
CA ALA A 17 28.73 1.48 2.42
C ALA A 17 27.41 0.77 2.06
N SER A 18 26.69 0.22 3.05
CA SER A 18 25.40 -0.44 2.82
C SER A 18 24.33 0.50 2.31
N LEU A 19 24.26 1.74 2.83
CA LEU A 19 23.32 2.75 2.36
C LEU A 19 23.66 3.24 0.95
N TYR A 20 24.92 3.35 0.60
CA TYR A 20 25.32 3.67 -0.77
C TYR A 20 24.93 2.57 -1.74
N LYS A 21 25.13 1.31 -1.37
CA LYS A 21 24.69 0.18 -2.18
C LYS A 21 23.17 0.20 -2.40
N GLN A 22 22.38 0.47 -1.34
CA GLN A 22 20.91 0.59 -1.48
C GLN A 22 20.52 1.71 -2.45
N VAL A 23 21.25 2.83 -2.48
CA VAL A 23 21.01 3.91 -3.46
C VAL A 23 21.33 3.46 -4.88
N GLU A 24 22.42 2.71 -5.08
CA GLU A 24 22.79 2.16 -6.40
C GLU A 24 21.77 1.11 -6.89
N ASP A 25 21.35 0.21 -6.01
CA ASP A 25 20.32 -0.79 -6.30
C ASP A 25 18.98 -0.09 -6.66
N ALA A 26 18.61 0.95 -5.88
CA ALA A 26 17.42 1.75 -6.16
C ALA A 26 17.50 2.48 -7.52
N PHE A 27 18.65 3.05 -7.83
CA PHE A 27 18.88 3.69 -9.12
C PHE A 27 18.64 2.70 -10.26
N SER A 28 19.20 1.50 -10.16
CA SER A 28 19.07 0.46 -11.17
C SER A 28 17.61 0.02 -11.37
N VAL A 29 16.87 -0.17 -10.26
CA VAL A 29 15.46 -0.61 -10.33
C VAL A 29 14.56 0.50 -10.85
N LEU A 30 14.65 1.71 -10.27
CA LEU A 30 13.76 2.82 -10.61
C LEU A 30 13.99 3.33 -12.04
N SER A 31 15.23 3.28 -12.54
CA SER A 31 15.54 3.69 -13.92
C SER A 31 14.98 2.74 -15.00
N GLN A 32 14.53 1.55 -14.63
CA GLN A 32 13.91 0.58 -15.54
C GLN A 32 12.39 0.75 -15.63
N LEU A 33 11.77 1.53 -14.73
CA LEU A 33 10.34 1.75 -14.74
C LEU A 33 9.94 2.77 -15.81
N GLU A 34 9.07 2.39 -16.73
CA GLU A 34 8.60 3.27 -17.82
C GLU A 34 7.92 4.54 -17.32
N SER A 35 7.32 4.50 -16.13
CA SER A 35 6.67 5.64 -15.47
C SER A 35 7.65 6.64 -14.85
N ILE A 36 8.98 6.33 -14.84
CA ILE A 36 10.01 7.20 -14.27
C ILE A 36 10.90 7.72 -15.41
N GLN A 37 10.86 9.05 -15.63
CA GLN A 37 11.63 9.69 -16.68
C GLN A 37 13.11 9.83 -16.34
N ASN A 38 13.40 10.17 -15.08
CA ASN A 38 14.76 10.43 -14.66
C ASN A 38 14.96 10.13 -13.17
N VAL A 39 16.01 9.38 -12.86
CA VAL A 39 16.47 9.10 -11.50
C VAL A 39 17.81 9.80 -11.29
N GLN A 40 17.88 10.67 -10.30
CA GLN A 40 19.10 11.42 -9.98
C GLN A 40 19.66 11.05 -8.63
N ILE A 41 20.88 10.50 -8.59
CA ILE A 41 21.62 10.33 -7.34
C ILE A 41 22.20 11.67 -6.90
N ILE A 42 21.80 12.17 -5.73
CA ILE A 42 22.33 13.43 -5.19
C ILE A 42 23.18 13.22 -3.94
N LYS A 43 24.25 14.01 -3.81
CA LYS A 43 25.10 13.99 -2.61
C LYS A 43 24.45 14.79 -1.49
N ARG A 44 24.19 14.15 -0.34
CA ARG A 44 23.51 14.76 0.80
C ARG A 44 24.25 15.98 1.40
N ARG A 45 25.57 15.98 1.49
CA ARG A 45 26.43 17.08 1.97
C ARG A 45 25.96 17.72 3.30
N LYS A 46 25.45 16.95 4.25
CA LYS A 46 24.89 17.41 5.54
C LYS A 46 23.66 18.33 5.43
N LEU A 47 23.07 18.49 4.25
CA LEU A 47 21.86 19.29 4.07
C LEU A 47 20.64 18.63 4.74
N THR A 48 19.79 19.43 5.33
CA THR A 48 18.47 18.97 5.82
C THR A 48 17.51 18.67 4.66
N ILE A 49 16.41 17.98 4.92
CA ILE A 49 15.38 17.75 3.89
C ILE A 49 14.85 19.09 3.37
N ASN A 50 14.51 20.02 4.26
CA ASN A 50 14.04 21.35 3.88
C ASN A 50 15.03 22.09 2.96
N GLN A 51 16.33 22.05 3.26
CA GLN A 51 17.35 22.68 2.42
C GLN A 51 17.47 22.00 1.04
N LEU A 52 17.23 20.69 0.95
CA LEU A 52 17.19 20.00 -0.35
C LEU A 52 15.97 20.42 -1.17
N PHE A 53 14.79 20.56 -0.53
CA PHE A 53 13.57 21.00 -1.20
C PHE A 53 13.57 22.49 -1.56
N GLN A 54 14.26 23.35 -0.81
CA GLN A 54 14.48 24.75 -1.20
C GLN A 54 15.29 24.90 -2.49
N ARG A 55 16.13 23.91 -2.83
CA ARG A 55 16.95 23.92 -4.06
C ARG A 55 16.24 23.31 -5.25
N ASP A 56 15.43 22.29 -4.98
CA ASP A 56 14.75 21.50 -6.00
C ASP A 56 13.56 20.78 -5.36
N THR A 57 12.37 20.97 -5.91
CA THR A 57 11.10 20.44 -5.38
C THR A 57 10.77 19.03 -5.91
N THR A 58 11.59 18.45 -6.77
CA THR A 58 11.45 17.09 -7.26
C THR A 58 11.37 16.11 -6.07
N PRO A 59 10.47 15.12 -6.08
CA PRO A 59 10.38 14.09 -5.04
C PRO A 59 11.73 13.46 -4.70
N LEU A 60 11.89 13.06 -3.44
CA LEU A 60 13.17 12.59 -2.90
C LEU A 60 12.99 11.29 -2.12
N ILE A 61 13.78 10.25 -2.46
CA ILE A 61 13.92 9.07 -1.60
C ILE A 61 15.22 9.18 -0.81
N VAL A 62 15.12 9.00 0.51
CA VAL A 62 16.24 8.99 1.44
C VAL A 62 16.40 7.60 2.04
N PHE A 63 17.56 7.00 1.85
CA PHE A 63 17.89 5.70 2.44
C PHE A 63 18.49 5.90 3.83
N GLU A 64 17.80 5.36 4.83
CA GLU A 64 18.18 5.36 6.24
C GLU A 64 18.37 3.91 6.74
N SER A 65 18.98 3.75 7.91
CA SER A 65 19.12 2.42 8.54
C SER A 65 17.77 1.73 8.79
N SER A 66 16.70 2.51 9.01
CA SER A 66 15.32 2.02 9.17
C SER A 66 14.63 1.64 7.85
N GLY A 67 15.19 2.00 6.70
CA GLY A 67 14.63 1.76 5.37
C GLY A 67 14.51 3.03 4.53
N PRO A 68 14.01 2.92 3.29
CA PRO A 68 13.78 4.06 2.42
C PRO A 68 12.59 4.89 2.90
N LYS A 69 12.70 6.22 2.72
CA LYS A 69 11.65 7.20 2.98
C LYS A 69 11.45 8.07 1.76
N LEU A 70 10.23 8.13 1.25
CA LEU A 70 9.82 8.99 0.14
C LEU A 70 9.29 10.32 0.68
N TYR A 71 9.76 11.40 0.10
CA TYR A 71 9.33 12.76 0.39
C TYR A 71 8.79 13.38 -0.90
N PHE A 72 7.50 13.72 -0.94
CA PHE A 72 6.92 14.63 -1.92
C PHE A 72 7.04 16.07 -1.46
N THR A 73 6.98 16.29 -0.14
CA THR A 73 7.23 17.55 0.56
C THR A 73 8.20 17.32 1.70
N PRO A 74 8.86 18.36 2.23
CA PRO A 74 9.88 18.16 3.25
C PRO A 74 9.37 17.62 4.59
N ASP A 75 8.07 17.77 4.89
CA ASP A 75 7.52 17.57 6.23
C ASP A 75 6.86 16.21 6.45
N THR A 76 6.43 15.56 5.36
CA THR A 76 5.61 14.34 5.42
C THR A 76 6.21 13.16 4.65
N PRO A 77 7.15 12.39 5.25
CA PRO A 77 7.69 11.22 4.60
C PRO A 77 6.70 10.06 4.54
N ILE A 78 6.68 9.37 3.40
CA ILE A 78 6.01 8.09 3.20
C ILE A 78 7.03 6.98 3.37
N TYR A 79 6.77 6.03 4.26
CA TYR A 79 7.63 4.89 4.52
C TYR A 79 6.85 3.79 5.26
N PHE A 80 7.32 2.56 5.13
CA PHE A 80 6.76 1.45 5.89
C PHE A 80 7.20 1.52 7.36
N HIS A 81 6.25 1.44 8.29
CA HIS A 81 6.53 1.33 9.72
C HIS A 81 5.48 0.47 10.44
N LEU A 82 5.91 -0.20 11.50
CA LEU A 82 5.12 -1.20 12.20
C LEU A 82 4.21 -0.66 13.31
N ASP A 83 4.20 0.63 13.63
CA ASP A 83 3.61 1.15 14.87
C ASP A 83 2.14 0.75 15.02
N THR A 84 1.29 1.08 14.05
CA THR A 84 -0.13 0.68 14.07
C THR A 84 -0.34 -0.82 13.92
N VAL A 85 0.52 -1.50 13.16
CA VAL A 85 0.45 -2.96 12.99
C VAL A 85 0.79 -3.67 14.30
N LYS A 86 1.83 -3.25 15.01
CA LYS A 86 2.18 -3.78 16.33
C LYS A 86 1.04 -3.66 17.33
N VAL A 87 0.33 -2.53 17.33
CA VAL A 87 -0.86 -2.33 18.16
C VAL A 87 -1.95 -3.35 17.80
N LYS A 88 -2.27 -3.50 16.50
CA LYS A 88 -3.27 -4.48 16.04
C LYS A 88 -2.86 -5.91 16.42
N LEU A 89 -1.62 -6.30 16.18
CA LEU A 89 -1.10 -7.64 16.54
C LEU A 89 -1.14 -7.87 18.06
N HIS A 90 -0.85 -6.85 18.88
CA HIS A 90 -0.96 -6.93 20.32
C HIS A 90 -2.43 -7.10 20.77
N MET A 91 -3.36 -6.36 20.19
CA MET A 91 -4.80 -6.50 20.45
C MET A 91 -5.29 -7.92 20.10
N MET A 92 -4.85 -8.48 18.99
CA MET A 92 -5.19 -9.85 18.57
C MET A 92 -4.73 -10.90 19.59
N LYS A 93 -3.54 -10.74 20.18
CA LYS A 93 -3.07 -11.59 21.29
C LYS A 93 -3.96 -11.50 22.54
N GLN A 94 -4.73 -10.43 22.69
CA GLN A 94 -5.72 -10.22 23.76
C GLN A 94 -7.15 -10.61 23.33
N HIS A 95 -7.31 -11.37 22.26
CA HIS A 95 -8.59 -11.77 21.67
C HIS A 95 -9.48 -10.58 21.21
N LYS A 96 -8.86 -9.43 20.89
CA LYS A 96 -9.53 -8.27 20.31
C LYS A 96 -9.19 -8.19 18.82
N MET A 97 -9.99 -8.85 18.01
CA MET A 97 -9.71 -8.94 16.57
C MET A 97 -10.02 -7.60 15.85
N PRO A 98 -9.15 -7.15 14.94
CA PRO A 98 -9.51 -6.08 13.99
C PRO A 98 -10.65 -6.53 13.08
N VAL A 99 -11.51 -5.59 12.67
CA VAL A 99 -12.69 -5.88 11.81
C VAL A 99 -12.32 -6.66 10.56
N LEU A 100 -11.24 -6.27 9.90
CA LEU A 100 -10.77 -6.96 8.69
C LEU A 100 -10.48 -8.44 8.97
N ILE A 101 -9.87 -8.74 10.11
CA ILE A 101 -9.55 -10.12 10.50
C ILE A 101 -10.84 -10.88 10.82
N GLU A 102 -11.77 -10.29 11.60
CA GLU A 102 -13.08 -10.93 11.90
C GLU A 102 -13.82 -11.30 10.60
N MET A 103 -13.87 -10.39 9.64
CA MET A 103 -14.52 -10.64 8.34
C MET A 103 -13.80 -11.74 7.55
N LEU A 104 -12.48 -11.72 7.52
CA LEU A 104 -11.69 -12.72 6.80
C LEU A 104 -11.83 -14.10 7.45
N ASP A 105 -11.80 -14.21 8.77
CA ASP A 105 -12.01 -15.48 9.50
C ASP A 105 -13.37 -16.11 9.13
N GLU A 106 -14.41 -15.28 9.00
CA GLU A 106 -15.74 -15.74 8.60
C GLU A 106 -15.76 -16.28 7.16
N ILE A 107 -15.26 -15.50 6.19
CA ILE A 107 -15.36 -15.84 4.76
C ILE A 107 -14.33 -16.85 4.28
N THR A 108 -13.21 -17.06 5.02
CA THR A 108 -12.17 -18.04 4.66
C THR A 108 -12.29 -19.34 5.42
N THR A 109 -13.36 -19.52 6.21
CA THR A 109 -13.62 -20.78 6.91
C THR A 109 -13.67 -21.95 5.91
N GLY A 110 -12.81 -22.94 6.12
CA GLY A 110 -12.68 -24.11 5.24
C GLY A 110 -11.74 -23.94 4.05
N PHE A 111 -11.17 -22.76 3.81
CA PHE A 111 -10.15 -22.57 2.77
C PHE A 111 -8.82 -23.20 3.22
N LYS A 112 -8.25 -24.08 2.38
CA LYS A 112 -6.89 -24.60 2.62
C LYS A 112 -5.83 -23.56 2.31
N THR A 113 -6.05 -22.83 1.20
CA THR A 113 -5.25 -21.69 0.75
C THR A 113 -6.20 -20.67 0.13
N PHE A 114 -5.82 -19.40 0.08
CA PHE A 114 -6.56 -18.36 -0.65
C PHE A 114 -5.64 -17.26 -1.14
N ASN A 115 -6.05 -16.61 -2.20
CA ASN A 115 -5.41 -15.42 -2.74
C ASN A 115 -6.09 -14.18 -2.19
N PHE A 116 -5.32 -13.35 -1.48
CA PHE A 116 -5.75 -12.05 -0.97
C PHE A 116 -5.12 -10.96 -1.82
N ILE A 117 -5.93 -10.23 -2.56
CA ILE A 117 -5.52 -9.13 -3.41
C ILE A 117 -5.77 -7.82 -2.68
N ASP A 118 -4.70 -7.18 -2.20
CA ASP A 118 -4.75 -5.80 -1.71
C ASP A 118 -4.59 -4.87 -2.92
N GLY A 119 -5.71 -4.41 -3.48
CA GLY A 119 -5.73 -3.56 -4.67
C GLY A 119 -5.25 -2.13 -4.43
N THR A 120 -5.01 -1.76 -3.16
CA THR A 120 -4.65 -0.41 -2.74
C THR A 120 -3.63 -0.45 -1.61
N MET A 121 -2.48 -1.10 -1.85
CA MET A 121 -1.47 -1.38 -0.81
C MET A 121 -1.11 -0.15 0.04
N GLY A 122 -0.92 1.01 -0.59
CA GLY A 122 -0.61 2.27 0.08
C GLY A 122 0.56 2.12 1.08
N PHE A 123 0.29 2.29 2.38
CA PHE A 123 1.31 2.13 3.44
C PHE A 123 1.61 0.65 3.79
N GLY A 124 0.95 -0.33 3.18
CA GLY A 124 1.19 -1.76 3.36
C GLY A 124 0.85 -2.33 4.73
N ARG A 125 0.08 -1.60 5.56
CA ARG A 125 -0.19 -1.99 6.95
C ARG A 125 -1.16 -3.16 7.05
N ASP A 126 -2.23 -3.12 6.26
CA ASP A 126 -3.22 -4.20 6.24
C ASP A 126 -2.66 -5.41 5.48
N THR A 127 -1.94 -5.21 4.35
CA THR A 127 -1.13 -6.24 3.67
C THR A 127 -0.24 -7.01 4.66
N TYR A 128 0.57 -6.29 5.44
CA TYR A 128 1.47 -6.89 6.41
C TYR A 128 0.72 -7.66 7.50
N LEU A 129 -0.39 -7.11 8.00
CA LEU A 129 -1.22 -7.76 9.01
C LEU A 129 -1.77 -9.09 8.51
N ILE A 130 -2.30 -9.13 7.29
CA ILE A 130 -2.82 -10.34 6.64
C ILE A 130 -1.73 -11.40 6.49
N LEU A 131 -0.57 -11.00 5.95
CA LEU A 131 0.56 -11.89 5.73
C LEU A 131 1.08 -12.52 7.03
N LYS A 132 1.07 -11.77 8.14
CA LYS A 132 1.46 -12.26 9.48
C LYS A 132 0.43 -13.16 10.12
N HIS A 133 -0.85 -12.95 9.85
CA HIS A 133 -1.92 -13.68 10.52
C HIS A 133 -2.30 -14.97 9.77
N TYR A 134 -2.35 -14.94 8.44
CA TYR A 134 -2.79 -16.07 7.63
C TYR A 134 -1.60 -16.75 6.93
N GLN A 135 -1.16 -17.89 7.47
CA GLN A 135 -0.07 -18.69 6.85
C GLN A 135 -0.50 -19.31 5.51
N GLN A 136 -1.81 -19.50 5.31
CA GLN A 136 -2.39 -20.07 4.10
C GLN A 136 -2.71 -19.02 3.01
N ALA A 137 -2.47 -17.73 3.27
CA ALA A 137 -2.73 -16.67 2.30
C ALA A 137 -1.54 -16.45 1.37
N ASN A 138 -1.81 -16.40 0.06
CA ASN A 138 -0.95 -15.75 -0.93
C ASN A 138 -1.43 -14.29 -1.06
N VAL A 139 -0.55 -13.35 -0.88
CA VAL A 139 -0.90 -11.92 -0.84
C VAL A 139 -0.35 -11.21 -2.07
N TYR A 140 -1.23 -10.58 -2.83
CA TYR A 140 -0.89 -9.75 -3.98
C TYR A 140 -1.12 -8.29 -3.59
N ALA A 141 -0.02 -7.55 -3.41
CA ALA A 141 -0.03 -6.18 -2.93
C ALA A 141 0.18 -5.22 -4.11
N ILE A 142 -0.91 -4.58 -4.56
CA ILE A 142 -0.93 -3.74 -5.74
C ILE A 142 -0.89 -2.28 -5.32
N GLU A 143 0.01 -1.51 -5.92
CA GLU A 143 0.13 -0.07 -5.73
C GLU A 143 0.45 0.61 -7.07
N GLN A 144 -0.41 1.54 -7.46
CA GLN A 144 -0.32 2.22 -8.74
C GLN A 144 0.85 3.20 -8.80
N ASN A 145 1.14 3.91 -7.71
CA ASN A 145 2.23 4.88 -7.68
C ASN A 145 3.58 4.15 -7.55
N PRO A 146 4.49 4.24 -8.55
CA PRO A 146 5.73 3.47 -8.56
C PRO A 146 6.68 3.83 -7.41
N LEU A 147 6.66 5.07 -6.94
CA LEU A 147 7.53 5.51 -5.85
C LEU A 147 7.04 4.99 -4.50
N ILE A 148 5.71 5.01 -4.27
CA ILE A 148 5.10 4.43 -3.07
C ILE A 148 5.30 2.93 -3.07
N HIS A 149 4.98 2.27 -4.20
CA HIS A 149 5.22 0.84 -4.39
C HIS A 149 6.65 0.45 -4.00
N TYR A 150 7.66 1.13 -4.56
CA TYR A 150 9.06 0.86 -4.29
C TYR A 150 9.40 1.03 -2.81
N VAL A 151 9.08 2.19 -2.23
CA VAL A 151 9.49 2.52 -0.85
C VAL A 151 8.78 1.65 0.18
N ILE A 152 7.51 1.33 -0.02
CA ILE A 152 6.73 0.51 0.92
C ILE A 152 7.15 -0.95 0.81
N SER A 153 7.31 -1.50 -0.40
CA SER A 153 7.76 -2.88 -0.59
C SER A 153 9.16 -3.11 -0.01
N GLU A 154 10.13 -2.26 -0.33
CA GLU A 154 11.49 -2.36 0.21
C GLU A 154 11.54 -2.14 1.73
N GLY A 155 10.70 -1.25 2.25
CA GLY A 155 10.55 -1.06 3.68
C GLY A 155 9.97 -2.28 4.38
N MET A 156 8.93 -2.89 3.81
CA MET A 156 8.22 -4.05 4.37
C MET A 156 9.08 -5.32 4.36
N LYS A 157 9.80 -5.60 3.27
CA LYS A 157 10.70 -6.77 3.12
C LYS A 157 11.66 -6.92 4.29
N ARG A 158 12.08 -5.83 4.93
CA ARG A 158 13.02 -5.82 6.06
C ARG A 158 12.46 -6.47 7.33
N TYR A 159 11.15 -6.68 7.40
CA TYR A 159 10.42 -7.21 8.56
C TYR A 159 9.76 -8.57 8.27
N LEU A 160 9.96 -9.12 7.07
CA LEU A 160 9.41 -10.39 6.65
C LEU A 160 10.43 -11.52 6.76
N THR A 161 9.96 -12.71 7.10
CA THR A 161 10.72 -13.96 7.01
C THR A 161 10.78 -14.45 5.56
N GLU A 162 11.63 -15.43 5.28
CA GLU A 162 11.72 -16.04 3.94
C GLU A 162 10.39 -16.70 3.53
N ASP A 163 9.70 -17.36 4.46
CA ASP A 163 8.38 -17.93 4.22
C ASP A 163 7.35 -16.84 3.82
N GLU A 164 7.32 -15.72 4.56
CA GLU A 164 6.43 -14.62 4.23
C GLU A 164 6.79 -13.93 2.91
N LEU A 165 8.09 -13.83 2.60
CA LEU A 165 8.56 -13.31 1.32
C LEU A 165 8.15 -14.21 0.15
N SER A 166 8.05 -15.52 0.35
CA SER A 166 7.60 -16.46 -0.69
C SER A 166 6.10 -16.38 -0.97
N ARG A 167 5.30 -15.80 -0.06
CA ARG A 167 3.84 -15.70 -0.14
C ARG A 167 3.33 -14.29 -0.48
N ILE A 168 4.23 -13.30 -0.63
CA ILE A 168 3.84 -11.95 -1.02
C ILE A 168 4.36 -11.61 -2.41
N HIS A 169 3.48 -11.04 -3.23
CA HIS A 169 3.76 -10.55 -4.57
C HIS A 169 3.50 -9.04 -4.62
N TYR A 170 4.56 -8.26 -4.82
CA TYR A 170 4.45 -6.81 -4.96
C TYR A 170 4.26 -6.44 -6.42
N ILE A 171 3.19 -5.69 -6.73
CA ILE A 171 2.77 -5.38 -8.10
C ILE A 171 2.64 -3.87 -8.24
N ASN A 172 3.40 -3.29 -9.16
CA ASN A 172 3.26 -1.88 -9.53
C ASN A 172 2.34 -1.76 -10.74
N ASP A 173 1.05 -1.62 -10.48
CA ASP A 173 0.03 -1.50 -11.52
C ASP A 173 -1.23 -0.83 -10.97
N ASP A 174 -2.14 -0.45 -11.86
CA ASP A 174 -3.54 -0.17 -11.50
C ASP A 174 -4.26 -1.49 -11.20
N TYR A 175 -4.96 -1.57 -10.07
CA TYR A 175 -5.60 -2.82 -9.67
C TYR A 175 -6.71 -3.28 -10.63
N HIS A 176 -7.39 -2.36 -11.33
CA HIS A 176 -8.38 -2.72 -12.35
C HIS A 176 -7.71 -3.44 -13.52
N HIS A 177 -6.60 -2.87 -14.01
CA HIS A 177 -5.83 -3.45 -15.10
C HIS A 177 -5.30 -4.83 -14.73
N TRP A 178 -4.74 -4.98 -13.52
CA TRP A 178 -4.22 -6.26 -13.05
C TRP A 178 -5.32 -7.33 -12.89
N ILE A 179 -6.47 -6.97 -12.34
CA ILE A 179 -7.62 -7.86 -12.14
C ILE A 179 -8.18 -8.35 -13.49
N GLU A 180 -8.28 -7.48 -14.48
CA GLU A 180 -8.74 -7.84 -15.83
C GLU A 180 -7.85 -8.91 -16.47
N GLN A 181 -6.57 -8.94 -16.15
CA GLN A 181 -5.60 -9.91 -16.68
C GLN A 181 -5.53 -11.22 -15.87
N HIS A 182 -5.99 -11.23 -14.62
CA HIS A 182 -5.87 -12.37 -13.70
C HIS A 182 -7.20 -12.72 -13.00
N PRO A 183 -8.31 -12.88 -13.74
CA PRO A 183 -9.63 -13.05 -13.14
C PRO A 183 -9.76 -14.33 -12.29
N GLU A 184 -9.03 -15.38 -12.63
CA GLU A 184 -9.05 -16.69 -11.97
C GLU A 184 -8.33 -16.72 -10.62
N MET A 185 -7.57 -15.67 -10.30
CA MET A 185 -6.72 -15.63 -9.10
C MET A 185 -7.39 -14.93 -7.89
N ILE A 186 -8.63 -14.44 -8.01
CA ILE A 186 -9.18 -13.50 -7.02
C ILE A 186 -10.18 -14.18 -6.10
N ASP A 187 -9.71 -14.78 -5.00
CA ASP A 187 -10.60 -15.20 -3.93
C ASP A 187 -11.14 -13.99 -3.16
N ILE A 188 -10.25 -13.11 -2.70
CA ILE A 188 -10.60 -11.93 -1.91
C ILE A 188 -9.94 -10.70 -2.50
N LEU A 189 -10.76 -9.74 -2.93
CA LEU A 189 -10.31 -8.40 -3.29
C LEU A 189 -10.55 -7.45 -2.12
N TYR A 190 -9.50 -6.78 -1.68
CA TYR A 190 -9.54 -5.75 -0.65
C TYR A 190 -9.18 -4.39 -1.23
N LEU A 191 -10.03 -3.40 -0.97
CA LEU A 191 -9.85 -2.02 -1.43
C LEU A 191 -9.96 -1.05 -0.24
N ASP A 192 -8.90 -0.28 0.01
CA ASP A 192 -8.85 0.78 1.02
C ASP A 192 -8.62 2.13 0.35
N HIS A 193 -9.68 2.81 -0.04
CA HIS A 193 -9.63 4.12 -0.67
C HIS A 193 -9.36 5.24 0.36
N MET A 194 -8.31 5.09 1.18
CA MET A 194 -7.98 6.04 2.26
C MET A 194 -7.76 7.47 1.77
N PHE A 195 -7.20 7.62 0.56
CA PHE A 195 -6.80 8.93 0.05
C PHE A 195 -7.95 9.77 -0.52
N GLU A 196 -9.09 9.16 -0.87
CA GLU A 196 -10.27 9.91 -1.34
C GLU A 196 -10.87 10.84 -0.28
N GLN A 197 -10.69 10.52 1.01
CA GLN A 197 -11.31 11.26 2.12
C GLN A 197 -10.45 12.39 2.66
N THR A 198 -9.15 12.30 2.48
CA THR A 198 -8.18 13.25 3.03
C THR A 198 -8.05 14.53 2.20
N LEU A 199 -8.69 14.59 1.03
CA LEU A 199 -8.78 15.82 0.24
C LEU A 199 -9.57 16.92 0.95
N GLU A 200 -10.47 16.56 1.89
CA GLU A 200 -11.30 17.50 2.66
C GLU A 200 -10.73 17.80 4.08
N GLU A 201 -9.73 17.05 4.54
CA GLU A 201 -9.14 17.24 5.88
C GLU A 201 -7.81 18.01 5.82
N ASP A 202 -7.71 19.08 6.62
CA ASP A 202 -6.45 19.76 6.91
C ASP A 202 -5.56 18.86 7.78
N GLY A 203 -4.53 18.24 7.16
CA GLY A 203 -3.59 17.38 7.89
C GLY A 203 -2.54 16.73 7.00
N ARG A 204 -1.61 15.98 7.64
CA ARG A 204 -0.52 15.28 6.94
C ARG A 204 -1.00 14.34 5.83
N MET A 205 -2.13 13.67 6.05
CA MET A 205 -2.71 12.77 5.06
C MET A 205 -3.30 13.52 3.86
N GLY A 206 -3.94 14.67 4.08
CA GLY A 206 -4.46 15.54 3.02
C GLY A 206 -3.35 16.10 2.12
N GLU A 207 -2.17 16.40 2.68
CA GLU A 207 -1.00 16.82 1.92
C GLU A 207 -0.44 15.69 1.06
N ILE A 208 -0.35 14.48 1.59
CA ILE A 208 0.04 13.28 0.85
C ILE A 208 -0.95 13.01 -0.28
N SER A 209 -2.27 13.05 -0.02
CA SER A 209 -3.31 12.83 -1.02
C SER A 209 -3.23 13.79 -2.19
N ARG A 210 -3.01 15.08 -1.93
CA ARG A 210 -2.89 16.09 -2.99
C ARG A 210 -1.69 15.89 -3.89
N ASN A 211 -0.64 15.23 -3.40
CA ASN A 211 0.57 14.92 -4.16
C ASN A 211 0.50 13.57 -4.89
N ILE A 212 -0.53 12.76 -4.59
CA ILE A 212 -0.80 11.50 -5.26
C ILE A 212 -2.03 11.73 -6.11
N GLU A 213 -1.91 11.73 -7.43
CA GLU A 213 -3.06 11.82 -8.33
C GLU A 213 -3.98 10.61 -8.15
N THR A 214 -5.06 10.78 -7.37
CA THR A 214 -6.04 9.73 -7.07
C THR A 214 -7.29 9.81 -7.96
N HIS A 215 -7.14 10.26 -9.20
CA HIS A 215 -8.27 10.43 -10.12
C HIS A 215 -8.63 9.17 -10.93
N ALA A 216 -8.27 7.98 -10.47
CA ALA A 216 -8.82 6.78 -11.08
C ALA A 216 -10.32 6.74 -10.81
N GLU A 217 -11.15 6.87 -11.86
CA GLU A 217 -12.57 6.55 -11.76
C GLU A 217 -12.70 5.15 -11.18
N VAL A 218 -13.41 5.06 -10.05
CA VAL A 218 -13.70 3.78 -9.42
C VAL A 218 -14.65 3.02 -10.33
N LYS A 219 -14.10 2.13 -11.16
CA LYS A 219 -14.89 1.24 -12.03
C LYS A 219 -15.46 0.10 -11.20
N SER A 220 -16.60 -0.44 -11.64
CA SER A 220 -17.15 -1.65 -11.02
C SER A 220 -16.25 -2.85 -11.32
N VAL A 221 -15.95 -3.63 -10.30
CA VAL A 221 -15.20 -4.89 -10.42
C VAL A 221 -16.17 -6.05 -10.23
N SER A 222 -16.09 -7.07 -11.07
CA SER A 222 -16.95 -8.27 -11.00
C SER A 222 -16.15 -9.57 -10.80
N GLN A 223 -14.86 -9.55 -10.97
CA GLN A 223 -13.98 -10.72 -10.96
C GLN A 223 -13.39 -10.92 -9.56
N PHE A 224 -14.16 -11.47 -8.63
CA PHE A 224 -13.74 -11.84 -7.28
C PHE A 224 -14.78 -12.79 -6.67
N LYS A 225 -14.38 -13.57 -5.69
CA LYS A 225 -15.33 -14.33 -4.86
C LYS A 225 -15.88 -13.47 -3.73
N TYR A 226 -15.00 -12.76 -3.03
CA TYR A 226 -15.37 -11.79 -2.00
C TYR A 226 -14.69 -10.45 -2.28
N LEU A 227 -15.45 -9.37 -2.13
CA LEU A 227 -14.91 -8.00 -2.15
C LEU A 227 -15.10 -7.36 -0.77
N ILE A 228 -14.01 -6.86 -0.22
CA ILE A 228 -14.01 -6.06 1.02
C ILE A 228 -13.60 -4.63 0.68
N VAL A 229 -14.46 -3.67 0.96
CA VAL A 229 -14.19 -2.25 0.79
C VAL A 229 -14.07 -1.59 2.16
N LYS A 230 -12.96 -0.92 2.42
CA LYS A 230 -12.75 -0.09 3.60
C LYS A 230 -12.84 1.37 3.21
N ALA A 231 -13.71 2.13 3.86
CA ALA A 231 -13.92 3.53 3.56
C ALA A 231 -14.51 4.29 4.76
N TYR A 232 -14.61 5.62 4.63
CA TYR A 232 -15.34 6.45 5.56
C TYR A 232 -16.82 6.03 5.61
N TYR A 233 -17.44 6.09 6.79
CA TYR A 233 -18.79 5.52 7.01
C TYR A 233 -19.89 6.12 6.09
N LYS A 234 -19.69 7.32 5.55
CA LYS A 234 -20.58 7.99 4.57
C LYS A 234 -20.11 7.88 3.13
N SER A 235 -19.05 7.14 2.84
CA SER A 235 -18.50 7.04 1.48
C SER A 235 -19.51 6.44 0.51
N GLU A 236 -19.62 7.02 -0.68
CA GLU A 236 -20.39 6.49 -1.79
C GLU A 236 -19.81 5.17 -2.34
N ASN A 237 -18.58 4.82 -1.98
CA ASN A 237 -17.94 3.58 -2.42
C ASN A 237 -18.71 2.33 -2.01
N PHE A 238 -19.36 2.33 -0.84
CA PHE A 238 -20.20 1.21 -0.44
C PHE A 238 -21.35 0.95 -1.42
N LYS A 239 -21.95 2.00 -1.98
CA LYS A 239 -22.98 1.89 -3.01
C LYS A 239 -22.39 1.55 -4.37
N LYS A 240 -21.29 2.21 -4.77
CA LYS A 240 -20.63 1.97 -6.07
C LYS A 240 -20.22 0.50 -6.22
N PHE A 241 -19.67 -0.08 -5.16
CA PHE A 241 -19.24 -1.48 -5.15
C PHE A 241 -20.37 -2.45 -4.77
N ASN A 242 -21.57 -1.97 -4.47
CA ASN A 242 -22.71 -2.78 -4.05
C ASN A 242 -22.35 -3.69 -2.86
N THR A 243 -21.71 -3.14 -1.84
CA THR A 243 -21.31 -3.87 -0.63
C THR A 243 -22.30 -3.68 0.51
N ILE A 244 -22.46 -4.71 1.34
CA ILE A 244 -23.20 -4.61 2.61
C ILE A 244 -22.26 -4.01 3.65
N GLN A 245 -22.59 -2.80 4.11
CA GLN A 245 -21.77 -2.07 5.06
C GLN A 245 -21.92 -2.62 6.48
N CYS A 246 -20.79 -3.00 7.10
CA CYS A 246 -20.72 -3.34 8.51
C CYS A 246 -20.67 -2.05 9.35
N ILE A 247 -21.81 -1.68 9.95
CA ILE A 247 -21.95 -0.42 10.71
C ILE A 247 -21.38 -0.58 12.12
N ARG A 248 -20.38 0.24 12.45
CA ARG A 248 -19.79 0.33 13.80
C ARG A 248 -19.95 1.76 14.34
N LYS A 249 -20.76 1.93 15.36
CA LYS A 249 -21.11 3.27 15.93
C LYS A 249 -19.92 4.05 16.51
N SER A 250 -18.82 3.38 16.84
CA SER A 250 -17.66 3.99 17.51
C SER A 250 -16.52 4.40 16.58
N THR A 251 -16.61 4.14 15.27
CA THR A 251 -15.52 4.41 14.32
C THR A 251 -15.99 5.18 13.09
N LYS A 252 -15.15 6.08 12.58
CA LYS A 252 -15.41 6.78 11.32
C LYS A 252 -15.12 5.92 10.08
N THR A 253 -14.36 4.84 10.24
CA THR A 253 -14.01 3.93 9.15
C THR A 253 -14.84 2.66 9.27
N HIS A 254 -15.54 2.32 8.21
CA HIS A 254 -16.35 1.12 8.09
C HIS A 254 -15.80 0.19 7.00
N TYR A 255 -16.29 -1.04 7.03
CA TYR A 255 -16.00 -2.05 6.01
C TYR A 255 -17.31 -2.44 5.33
N GLY A 256 -17.25 -2.71 4.04
CA GLY A 256 -18.35 -3.27 3.27
C GLY A 256 -17.92 -4.62 2.69
N LEU A 257 -18.81 -5.59 2.72
CA LEU A 257 -18.60 -6.92 2.16
C LEU A 257 -19.58 -7.15 1.00
N ARG A 258 -19.08 -7.73 -0.09
CA ARG A 258 -19.89 -8.28 -1.17
C ARG A 258 -19.38 -9.68 -1.51
N MET A 259 -20.29 -10.63 -1.59
CA MET A 259 -20.06 -11.96 -2.16
C MET A 259 -20.53 -11.97 -3.60
N ASN A 260 -19.70 -12.45 -4.52
CA ASN A 260 -20.09 -12.66 -5.90
C ASN A 260 -20.77 -14.04 -6.04
N GLN A 261 -22.09 -14.03 -6.27
CA GLN A 261 -22.89 -15.26 -6.40
C GLN A 261 -22.62 -16.01 -7.72
N ASP A 262 -22.09 -15.31 -8.71
CA ASP A 262 -21.81 -15.87 -10.04
C ASP A 262 -20.40 -16.48 -10.14
N TYR A 263 -19.61 -16.40 -9.06
CA TYR A 263 -18.26 -16.95 -9.02
C TYR A 263 -18.35 -18.47 -8.85
N GLN A 264 -18.31 -19.19 -9.98
CA GLN A 264 -18.26 -20.66 -9.98
C GLN A 264 -16.81 -21.12 -9.93
N TYR A 265 -16.51 -22.01 -8.97
CA TYR A 265 -15.28 -22.79 -9.04
C TYR A 265 -15.39 -23.78 -10.19
N GLU A 266 -14.48 -23.71 -11.16
CA GLU A 266 -14.15 -24.87 -11.98
C GLU A 266 -13.21 -25.83 -11.25
#